data_dfe2c3a31fad44023baaf5ecfd8bc618
#
_entry.id   dfe2c3a31fad44023baaf5ecfd8bc618
#
_cell.length_a   1.000
_cell.length_b   1.000
_cell.length_c   1.000
_cell.angle_alpha   90.00
_cell.angle_beta   90.00
_cell.angle_gamma   90.00
#
_symmetry.space_group_name_H-M   'P 1'
#
loop_
_entity.id
_entity.type
_entity.pdbx_description
1 polymer ?
#
loop_
_entity_poly.entity_id
_entity_poly.type
_entity_poly.pdbx_seq_one_letter_code
_entity_poly.pdbx_strand_id
1 'polypeptide(L)'
;LSTRRQRQMCIRDRHYIDGWNDGDAIAQATLQSTELHILIMLNADGNDFDTRWNVNQVDLNRNYDHYWNTCPTTQPGSSAFSESETLANSIYMQDEVADADLYVTMHTGVWIMLYPWGKWPEQPSDWELFHHVRDEVNSNISDIPIRNANQGLYPNCGTSRDYGYGVMGVPTFTFETDDEQFLLGTVEPLSERLGEELDVMNYLIQNVWYWRARLQVNSIHIEDGYLRLDVDNLGHATTRNATLILSLIHISEPTRQPC
;
A
#
# COMPACT_ATOMS: atom_id res chain seq x y z
N LEU A 1 -9.19 -0.56 -25.24
CA LEU A 1 -9.45 -0.74 -23.77
C LEU A 1 -8.19 -1.16 -23.01
N SER A 2 -7.32 -2.05 -23.57
CA SER A 2 -6.06 -2.47 -22.97
C SER A 2 -5.11 -1.30 -22.64
N THR A 3 -5.21 -0.21 -23.35
CA THR A 3 -4.28 0.92 -23.25
C THR A 3 -4.52 1.83 -22.02
N ARG A 4 -5.64 1.73 -21.29
CA ARG A 4 -5.96 2.66 -20.20
C ARG A 4 -5.27 2.30 -18.88
N ARG A 5 -5.41 1.05 -18.42
CA ARG A 5 -4.74 0.59 -17.21
C ARG A 5 -3.21 0.68 -17.35
N GLN A 6 -2.67 0.32 -18.51
CA GLN A 6 -1.27 0.52 -18.82
C GLN A 6 -0.88 2.00 -18.81
N ARG A 7 -1.73 2.90 -19.32
CA ARG A 7 -1.45 4.34 -19.29
C ARG A 7 -1.38 4.90 -17.88
N GLN A 8 -2.24 4.46 -16.96
CA GLN A 8 -2.23 4.93 -15.57
C GLN A 8 -0.91 4.62 -14.88
N MET A 9 -0.43 3.39 -14.99
CA MET A 9 0.86 3.00 -14.40
C MET A 9 2.03 3.66 -15.14
N CYS A 10 2.00 3.68 -16.48
CA CYS A 10 3.04 4.33 -17.28
C CYS A 10 3.09 5.86 -17.13
N ILE A 11 2.01 6.53 -16.73
CA ILE A 11 2.05 7.98 -16.43
C ILE A 11 2.80 8.22 -15.14
N ARG A 12 2.67 7.36 -14.14
CA ARG A 12 3.35 7.51 -12.85
C ARG A 12 4.83 7.20 -12.90
N ASP A 13 5.20 6.07 -13.49
CA ASP A 13 6.62 5.75 -13.64
C ASP A 13 7.32 6.82 -14.46
N ARG A 14 6.70 7.27 -15.57
CA ARG A 14 7.21 8.36 -16.37
C ARG A 14 7.29 9.68 -15.61
N HIS A 15 6.30 10.02 -14.80
CA HIS A 15 6.33 11.25 -14.01
C HIS A 15 7.63 11.36 -13.17
N TYR A 16 8.00 10.30 -12.49
CA TYR A 16 9.21 10.29 -11.67
C TYR A 16 10.48 10.12 -12.50
N ILE A 17 10.47 9.28 -13.55
CA ILE A 17 11.63 9.05 -14.42
C ILE A 17 11.93 10.31 -15.26
N ASP A 18 10.92 10.86 -15.90
CA ASP A 18 11.07 12.08 -16.71
C ASP A 18 11.44 13.27 -15.81
N GLY A 19 10.75 13.44 -14.67
CA GLY A 19 11.10 14.46 -13.69
C GLY A 19 12.54 14.35 -13.16
N TRP A 20 13.03 13.14 -12.90
CA TRP A 20 14.43 12.92 -12.53
C TRP A 20 15.38 13.40 -13.63
N ASN A 21 15.12 13.01 -14.88
CA ASN A 21 15.95 13.36 -16.03
C ASN A 21 15.93 14.87 -16.35
N ASP A 22 14.77 15.51 -16.13
CA ASP A 22 14.58 16.95 -16.37
C ASP A 22 15.08 17.80 -15.18
N GLY A 23 15.52 17.19 -14.10
CA GLY A 23 16.05 17.88 -12.94
C GLY A 23 14.99 18.47 -12.02
N ASP A 24 13.76 17.93 -12.06
CA ASP A 24 12.72 18.30 -11.12
C ASP A 24 13.11 17.96 -9.68
N ALA A 25 13.10 18.98 -8.82
CA ALA A 25 13.62 18.85 -7.45
C ALA A 25 12.77 17.90 -6.59
N ILE A 26 11.46 17.82 -6.85
CA ILE A 26 10.54 16.94 -6.09
C ILE A 26 10.76 15.50 -6.51
N ALA A 27 10.80 15.23 -7.82
CA ALA A 27 11.07 13.89 -8.34
C ALA A 27 12.43 13.36 -7.87
N GLN A 28 13.46 14.21 -7.91
CA GLN A 28 14.79 13.84 -7.42
C GLN A 28 14.81 13.58 -5.92
N ALA A 29 14.22 14.42 -5.10
CA ALA A 29 14.15 14.22 -3.65
C ALA A 29 13.38 12.94 -3.31
N THR A 30 12.26 12.67 -3.99
CA THR A 30 11.46 11.47 -3.79
C THR A 30 12.26 10.21 -4.11
N LEU A 31 12.87 10.13 -5.29
CA LEU A 31 13.62 8.94 -5.72
C LEU A 31 14.96 8.76 -4.97
N GLN A 32 15.49 9.80 -4.34
CA GLN A 32 16.66 9.68 -3.45
C GLN A 32 16.29 9.09 -2.07
N SER A 33 15.06 9.24 -1.63
CA SER A 33 14.60 8.84 -0.29
C SER A 33 13.64 7.66 -0.28
N THR A 34 13.12 7.25 -1.45
CA THR A 34 12.05 6.25 -1.57
C THR A 34 12.35 5.29 -2.71
N GLU A 35 12.22 4.01 -2.45
CA GLU A 35 12.24 2.96 -3.46
C GLU A 35 10.80 2.69 -3.93
N LEU A 36 10.57 2.74 -5.24
CA LEU A 36 9.27 2.54 -5.85
C LEU A 36 9.25 1.22 -6.62
N HIS A 37 8.44 0.26 -6.17
CA HIS A 37 8.18 -1.00 -6.84
C HIS A 37 6.88 -0.90 -7.62
N ILE A 38 6.94 -1.02 -8.94
CA ILE A 38 5.78 -0.83 -9.82
C ILE A 38 5.52 -2.09 -10.63
N LEU A 39 4.44 -2.81 -10.31
CA LEU A 39 3.93 -3.90 -11.12
C LEU A 39 2.87 -3.36 -12.10
N ILE A 40 3.26 -3.21 -13.36
CA ILE A 40 2.44 -2.52 -14.38
C ILE A 40 1.14 -3.27 -14.67
N MET A 41 1.16 -4.61 -14.71
CA MET A 41 0.02 -5.41 -15.11
C MET A 41 0.09 -6.80 -14.45
N LEU A 42 -0.77 -7.04 -13.45
CA LEU A 42 -0.88 -8.36 -12.83
C LEU A 42 -1.69 -9.32 -13.70
N ASN A 43 -2.82 -8.87 -14.24
CA ASN A 43 -3.71 -9.67 -15.08
C ASN A 43 -3.49 -9.36 -16.58
N ALA A 44 -2.38 -9.83 -17.13
CA ALA A 44 -2.03 -9.59 -18.53
C ALA A 44 -3.03 -10.25 -19.48
N ASP A 45 -3.42 -11.50 -19.22
CA ASP A 45 -4.37 -12.23 -20.05
C ASP A 45 -5.75 -11.58 -20.04
N GLY A 46 -6.25 -11.22 -18.86
CA GLY A 46 -7.53 -10.52 -18.73
C GLY A 46 -7.52 -9.18 -19.44
N ASN A 47 -6.39 -8.49 -19.45
CA ASN A 47 -6.23 -7.26 -20.21
C ASN A 47 -6.29 -7.49 -21.73
N ASP A 48 -5.67 -8.56 -22.23
CA ASP A 48 -5.69 -8.89 -23.66
C ASP A 48 -7.07 -9.35 -24.13
N PHE A 49 -7.80 -10.08 -23.28
CA PHE A 49 -9.14 -10.57 -23.61
C PHE A 49 -10.27 -9.63 -23.19
N ASP A 50 -9.94 -8.44 -22.69
CA ASP A 50 -10.92 -7.45 -22.22
C ASP A 50 -11.90 -8.03 -21.18
N THR A 51 -11.35 -8.76 -20.21
CA THR A 51 -12.11 -9.41 -19.14
C THR A 51 -11.52 -9.10 -17.77
N ARG A 52 -12.37 -9.19 -16.75
CA ARG A 52 -11.96 -9.10 -15.34
C ARG A 52 -11.11 -10.28 -14.90
N TRP A 53 -11.38 -11.45 -15.44
CA TRP A 53 -10.80 -12.72 -15.03
C TRP A 53 -9.50 -13.01 -15.78
N ASN A 54 -8.64 -13.84 -15.20
CA ASN A 54 -7.50 -14.37 -15.92
C ASN A 54 -7.92 -15.46 -16.93
N VAL A 55 -6.97 -16.09 -17.59
CA VAL A 55 -7.21 -17.17 -18.58
C VAL A 55 -7.99 -18.37 -17.99
N ASN A 56 -7.82 -18.62 -16.70
CA ASN A 56 -8.53 -19.69 -15.98
C ASN A 56 -9.92 -19.29 -15.48
N GLN A 57 -10.43 -18.13 -15.88
CA GLN A 57 -11.71 -17.57 -15.42
C GLN A 57 -11.74 -17.30 -13.91
N VAL A 58 -10.62 -16.97 -13.30
CA VAL A 58 -10.48 -16.63 -11.88
C VAL A 58 -10.37 -15.11 -11.72
N ASP A 59 -11.08 -14.56 -10.74
CA ASP A 59 -10.90 -13.18 -10.27
C ASP A 59 -9.65 -13.13 -9.40
N LEU A 60 -8.55 -12.60 -9.93
CA LEU A 60 -7.28 -12.52 -9.21
C LEU A 60 -7.39 -11.72 -7.89
N ASN A 61 -8.29 -10.72 -7.84
CA ASN A 61 -8.55 -9.98 -6.60
C ASN A 61 -9.57 -10.66 -5.68
N ARG A 62 -9.71 -11.98 -5.79
CA ARG A 62 -10.42 -12.89 -4.88
C ARG A 62 -9.57 -14.12 -4.53
N ASN A 63 -8.32 -14.17 -5.01
CA ASN A 63 -7.47 -15.35 -4.95
C ASN A 63 -6.33 -15.24 -3.91
N TYR A 64 -6.25 -14.15 -3.14
CA TYR A 64 -5.26 -13.99 -2.07
C TYR A 64 -5.66 -14.71 -0.78
N ASP A 65 -4.69 -15.21 -0.03
CA ASP A 65 -4.89 -15.95 1.22
C ASP A 65 -5.08 -15.01 2.43
N HIS A 66 -6.19 -14.27 2.41
CA HIS A 66 -6.70 -13.57 3.57
C HIS A 66 -8.22 -13.71 3.59
N TYR A 67 -8.72 -14.60 4.45
CA TYR A 67 -10.15 -14.97 4.47
C TYR A 67 -10.68 -15.41 3.10
N TRP A 68 -9.83 -16.07 2.31
CA TRP A 68 -10.17 -16.56 1.00
C TRP A 68 -11.49 -17.34 1.03
N ASN A 69 -12.36 -17.06 0.07
CA ASN A 69 -13.66 -17.70 -0.14
C ASN A 69 -14.61 -17.71 1.08
N THR A 70 -14.47 -16.73 1.99
CA THR A 70 -15.35 -16.62 3.17
C THR A 70 -16.42 -15.53 3.03
N CYS A 71 -16.41 -14.76 1.96
CA CYS A 71 -17.47 -13.83 1.55
C CYS A 71 -18.22 -14.39 0.35
N PRO A 72 -19.48 -13.95 0.11
CA PRO A 72 -20.10 -14.16 -1.19
C PRO A 72 -19.21 -13.61 -2.30
N THR A 73 -18.69 -14.49 -3.15
CA THR A 73 -17.78 -14.13 -4.22
C THR A 73 -17.96 -15.04 -5.42
N THR A 74 -17.56 -14.56 -6.57
CA THR A 74 -17.54 -15.33 -7.81
C THR A 74 -16.09 -15.61 -8.20
N GLN A 75 -15.82 -16.85 -8.62
CA GLN A 75 -14.54 -17.22 -9.25
C GLN A 75 -13.27 -16.93 -8.42
N PRO A 76 -13.22 -17.37 -7.15
CA PRO A 76 -12.06 -17.14 -6.30
C PRO A 76 -10.88 -18.08 -6.59
N GLY A 77 -10.99 -18.96 -7.59
CA GLY A 77 -10.07 -20.06 -7.85
C GLY A 77 -10.36 -21.32 -7.03
N SER A 78 -9.56 -22.35 -7.23
CA SER A 78 -9.71 -23.64 -6.55
C SER A 78 -9.16 -23.65 -5.12
N SER A 79 -8.23 -22.76 -4.83
CA SER A 79 -7.66 -22.48 -3.50
C SER A 79 -7.12 -21.06 -3.49
N ALA A 80 -6.78 -20.56 -2.31
CA ALA A 80 -5.95 -19.36 -2.23
C ALA A 80 -4.66 -19.59 -3.01
N PHE A 81 -4.24 -18.55 -3.74
CA PHE A 81 -3.06 -18.59 -4.61
C PHE A 81 -3.05 -19.75 -5.62
N SER A 82 -4.23 -20.18 -6.07
CA SER A 82 -4.30 -21.18 -7.17
C SER A 82 -3.77 -20.64 -8.50
N GLU A 83 -3.74 -19.32 -8.66
CA GLU A 83 -3.31 -18.67 -9.89
C GLU A 83 -1.84 -18.25 -9.80
N SER A 84 -1.10 -18.48 -10.90
CA SER A 84 0.34 -18.16 -10.98
C SER A 84 0.63 -16.68 -10.72
N GLU A 85 -0.25 -15.80 -11.17
CA GLU A 85 -0.11 -14.36 -11.05
C GLU A 85 -0.19 -13.91 -9.57
N THR A 86 -1.18 -14.39 -8.84
CA THR A 86 -1.35 -14.05 -7.43
C THR A 86 -0.29 -14.71 -6.55
N LEU A 87 0.08 -15.96 -6.88
CA LEU A 87 1.18 -16.66 -6.19
C LEU A 87 2.49 -15.91 -6.39
N ALA A 88 2.86 -15.59 -7.62
CA ALA A 88 4.10 -14.87 -7.91
C ALA A 88 4.11 -13.49 -7.25
N ASN A 89 2.99 -12.76 -7.29
CA ASN A 89 2.87 -11.47 -6.61
C ASN A 89 3.03 -11.62 -5.08
N SER A 90 2.42 -12.63 -4.47
CA SER A 90 2.54 -12.85 -3.02
C SER A 90 3.96 -13.21 -2.60
N ILE A 91 4.68 -14.02 -3.40
CA ILE A 91 6.10 -14.35 -3.17
C ILE A 91 6.94 -13.06 -3.27
N TYR A 92 6.73 -12.27 -4.32
CA TYR A 92 7.42 -10.99 -4.47
C TYR A 92 7.17 -10.05 -3.29
N MET A 93 5.92 -9.95 -2.84
CA MET A 93 5.57 -9.13 -1.69
C MET A 93 6.27 -9.59 -0.40
N GLN A 94 6.43 -10.90 -0.21
CA GLN A 94 7.05 -11.46 0.99
C GLN A 94 8.58 -11.43 0.94
N ASP A 95 9.19 -11.63 -0.22
CA ASP A 95 10.63 -11.80 -0.34
C ASP A 95 11.35 -10.49 -0.65
N GLU A 96 10.76 -9.62 -1.48
CA GLU A 96 11.42 -8.43 -2.00
C GLU A 96 10.94 -7.12 -1.35
N VAL A 97 9.68 -7.07 -0.88
CA VAL A 97 9.07 -5.85 -0.33
C VAL A 97 8.35 -6.09 1.00
N ALA A 98 8.83 -7.05 1.80
CA ALA A 98 8.23 -7.38 3.10
C ALA A 98 8.21 -6.20 4.09
N ASP A 99 9.12 -5.26 3.93
CA ASP A 99 9.28 -4.05 4.73
C ASP A 99 8.71 -2.79 4.06
N ALA A 100 7.93 -2.94 2.98
CA ALA A 100 7.28 -1.81 2.33
C ALA A 100 6.51 -0.95 3.33
N ASP A 101 6.59 0.36 3.15
CA ASP A 101 5.87 1.30 4.01
C ASP A 101 4.41 1.49 3.58
N LEU A 102 4.10 1.24 2.31
CA LEU A 102 2.77 1.39 1.73
C LEU A 102 2.59 0.46 0.54
N TYR A 103 1.40 -0.09 0.38
CA TYR A 103 0.98 -0.82 -0.81
C TYR A 103 -0.29 -0.21 -1.40
N VAL A 104 -0.26 0.07 -2.70
CA VAL A 104 -1.44 0.57 -3.42
C VAL A 104 -1.73 -0.34 -4.61
N THR A 105 -2.96 -0.82 -4.69
CA THR A 105 -3.45 -1.59 -5.84
C THR A 105 -4.41 -0.73 -6.65
N MET A 106 -4.26 -0.78 -7.98
CA MET A 106 -5.00 0.06 -8.90
C MET A 106 -6.08 -0.72 -9.61
N HIS A 107 -7.28 -0.19 -9.55
CA HIS A 107 -8.48 -0.75 -10.16
C HIS A 107 -9.24 0.29 -10.96
N THR A 108 -10.31 -0.14 -11.60
CA THR A 108 -11.28 0.70 -12.31
C THR A 108 -12.69 0.22 -12.00
N GLY A 109 -13.67 1.13 -12.05
CA GLY A 109 -15.07 0.77 -11.88
C GLY A 109 -15.90 1.83 -11.18
N VAL A 110 -15.30 2.58 -10.25
CA VAL A 110 -15.94 3.65 -9.51
C VAL A 110 -14.86 4.62 -9.00
N TRP A 111 -15.17 5.89 -8.91
CA TRP A 111 -14.24 6.89 -8.35
C TRP A 111 -14.23 6.82 -6.82
N ILE A 112 -13.28 6.05 -6.25
CA ILE A 112 -13.16 5.87 -4.80
C ILE A 112 -11.78 5.30 -4.44
N MET A 113 -11.27 5.67 -3.29
CA MET A 113 -10.12 5.02 -2.67
C MET A 113 -10.56 4.23 -1.43
N LEU A 114 -10.13 2.98 -1.34
CA LEU A 114 -10.58 2.03 -0.35
C LEU A 114 -9.43 1.58 0.55
N TYR A 115 -9.68 1.56 1.85
CA TYR A 115 -8.77 0.95 2.82
C TYR A 115 -9.38 -0.31 3.45
N PRO A 116 -8.62 -1.18 4.14
CA PRO A 116 -9.14 -2.35 4.83
C PRO A 116 -10.23 -2.01 5.86
N TRP A 117 -11.16 -2.87 6.09
CA TRP A 117 -11.29 -4.22 5.59
C TRP A 117 -12.35 -4.34 4.50
N GLY A 118 -12.16 -5.29 3.58
CA GLY A 118 -13.23 -5.67 2.65
C GLY A 118 -14.23 -6.63 3.28
N LYS A 119 -13.79 -7.50 4.18
CA LYS A 119 -14.66 -8.50 4.81
C LYS A 119 -15.62 -7.88 5.82
N TRP A 120 -15.20 -6.94 6.62
CA TRP A 120 -15.98 -6.39 7.74
C TRP A 120 -16.16 -4.88 7.62
N PRO A 121 -17.30 -4.37 8.14
CA PRO A 121 -17.50 -2.92 8.23
C PRO A 121 -16.71 -2.28 9.37
N GLU A 122 -16.14 -3.07 10.29
CA GLU A 122 -15.33 -2.58 11.39
C GLU A 122 -14.04 -1.95 10.90
N GLN A 123 -13.60 -0.93 11.61
CA GLN A 123 -12.38 -0.22 11.28
C GLN A 123 -11.15 -1.11 11.55
N PRO A 124 -10.10 -1.02 10.73
CA PRO A 124 -8.81 -1.65 11.03
C PRO A 124 -8.15 -1.05 12.27
N SER A 125 -7.15 -1.73 12.84
CA SER A 125 -6.44 -1.23 14.03
C SER A 125 -5.78 0.13 13.81
N ASP A 126 -5.34 0.39 12.59
CA ASP A 126 -4.68 1.65 12.21
C ASP A 126 -5.66 2.64 11.55
N TRP A 127 -6.93 2.63 11.96
CA TRP A 127 -7.96 3.47 11.36
C TRP A 127 -7.63 4.97 11.41
N GLU A 128 -6.91 5.42 12.42
CA GLU A 128 -6.47 6.81 12.55
C GLU A 128 -5.57 7.22 11.40
N LEU A 129 -4.67 6.32 10.95
CA LEU A 129 -3.83 6.52 9.78
C LEU A 129 -4.69 6.73 8.51
N PHE A 130 -5.63 5.80 8.27
CA PHE A 130 -6.48 5.88 7.08
C PHE A 130 -7.38 7.12 7.08
N HIS A 131 -7.87 7.53 8.25
CA HIS A 131 -8.65 8.74 8.40
C HIS A 131 -7.79 10.01 8.23
N HIS A 132 -6.54 10.00 8.72
CA HIS A 132 -5.61 11.09 8.47
C HIS A 132 -5.38 11.28 6.96
N VAL A 133 -5.11 10.19 6.23
CA VAL A 133 -4.98 10.24 4.76
C VAL A 133 -6.24 10.81 4.11
N ARG A 134 -7.42 10.33 4.52
CA ARG A 134 -8.70 10.83 4.02
C ARG A 134 -8.83 12.34 4.24
N ASP A 135 -8.59 12.78 5.46
CA ASP A 135 -8.81 14.17 5.85
C ASP A 135 -7.84 15.11 5.15
N GLU A 136 -6.57 14.73 5.01
CA GLU A 136 -5.57 15.50 4.27
C GLU A 136 -5.86 15.53 2.77
N VAL A 137 -6.18 14.39 2.16
CA VAL A 137 -6.50 14.33 0.73
C VAL A 137 -7.76 15.15 0.44
N ASN A 138 -8.83 14.96 1.21
CA ASN A 138 -10.09 15.65 0.95
C ASN A 138 -10.06 17.15 1.31
N SER A 139 -9.12 17.60 2.15
CA SER A 139 -8.97 19.01 2.45
C SER A 139 -8.11 19.77 1.45
N ASN A 140 -7.13 19.09 0.83
CA ASN A 140 -6.05 19.78 0.14
C ASN A 140 -5.81 19.33 -1.32
N ILE A 141 -6.34 18.16 -1.74
CA ILE A 141 -5.90 17.53 -2.99
C ILE A 141 -7.07 17.15 -3.90
N SER A 142 -8.01 16.33 -3.42
CA SER A 142 -9.10 15.77 -4.23
C SER A 142 -10.32 15.45 -3.34
N ASP A 143 -11.50 15.56 -3.91
CA ASP A 143 -12.76 15.19 -3.25
C ASP A 143 -13.06 13.66 -3.35
N ILE A 144 -12.09 12.86 -3.80
CA ILE A 144 -12.26 11.42 -3.92
C ILE A 144 -12.76 10.81 -2.59
N PRO A 145 -13.86 10.03 -2.59
CA PRO A 145 -14.29 9.34 -1.39
C PRO A 145 -13.24 8.35 -0.92
N ILE A 146 -12.83 8.41 0.36
CA ILE A 146 -11.88 7.46 0.96
C ILE A 146 -12.61 6.73 2.08
N ARG A 147 -12.81 5.40 1.93
CA ARG A 147 -13.69 4.62 2.79
C ARG A 147 -13.13 3.23 3.08
N ASN A 148 -13.60 2.64 4.19
CA ASN A 148 -13.50 1.20 4.41
C ASN A 148 -14.14 0.46 3.24
N ALA A 149 -13.48 -0.56 2.71
CA ALA A 149 -13.90 -1.22 1.47
C ALA A 149 -15.23 -1.95 1.58
N ASN A 150 -15.54 -2.53 2.74
CA ASN A 150 -16.83 -3.16 2.99
C ASN A 150 -17.98 -2.15 2.89
N GLN A 151 -17.78 -0.98 3.50
CA GLN A 151 -18.79 0.08 3.55
C GLN A 151 -18.82 0.93 2.27
N GLY A 152 -17.66 1.07 1.62
CA GLY A 152 -17.51 1.88 0.41
C GLY A 152 -18.07 1.21 -0.85
N LEU A 153 -18.00 -0.12 -0.92
CA LEU A 153 -18.51 -0.90 -2.04
C LEU A 153 -19.45 -2.03 -1.55
N TYR A 154 -18.88 -3.14 -1.12
CA TYR A 154 -19.60 -4.35 -0.69
C TYR A 154 -18.63 -5.29 0.03
N PRO A 155 -19.13 -6.26 0.84
CA PRO A 155 -18.28 -7.29 1.44
C PRO A 155 -17.47 -8.05 0.40
N ASN A 156 -16.14 -8.06 0.56
CA ASN A 156 -15.21 -8.75 -0.34
C ASN A 156 -14.05 -9.36 0.44
N CYS A 157 -13.57 -10.53 -0.01
CA CYS A 157 -12.54 -11.33 0.65
C CYS A 157 -11.52 -11.84 -0.38
N GLY A 158 -10.35 -12.28 0.09
CA GLY A 158 -9.29 -12.78 -0.79
C GLY A 158 -8.70 -11.70 -1.68
N THR A 159 -8.72 -10.45 -1.23
CA THR A 159 -8.19 -9.31 -1.97
C THR A 159 -6.73 -9.06 -1.65
N SER A 160 -5.98 -8.52 -2.61
CA SER A 160 -4.59 -8.12 -2.40
C SER A 160 -4.44 -7.03 -1.34
N ARG A 161 -5.40 -6.10 -1.24
CA ARG A 161 -5.44 -5.07 -0.21
C ARG A 161 -5.48 -5.67 1.20
N ASP A 162 -6.46 -6.55 1.46
CA ASP A 162 -6.63 -7.14 2.78
C ASP A 162 -5.48 -8.12 3.13
N TYR A 163 -4.88 -8.76 2.12
CA TYR A 163 -3.67 -9.56 2.28
C TYR A 163 -2.47 -8.70 2.68
N GLY A 164 -2.21 -7.62 1.95
CA GLY A 164 -1.12 -6.70 2.25
C GLY A 164 -1.22 -6.13 3.67
N TYR A 165 -2.41 -5.73 4.09
CA TYR A 165 -2.63 -5.20 5.43
C TYR A 165 -2.67 -6.30 6.50
N GLY A 166 -3.48 -7.34 6.30
CA GLY A 166 -3.77 -8.35 7.33
C GLY A 166 -2.66 -9.37 7.54
N VAL A 167 -1.95 -9.75 6.47
CA VAL A 167 -0.88 -10.75 6.52
C VAL A 167 0.49 -10.09 6.58
N MET A 168 0.74 -9.10 5.71
CA MET A 168 2.05 -8.45 5.64
C MET A 168 2.22 -7.32 6.65
N GLY A 169 1.12 -6.77 7.20
CA GLY A 169 1.17 -5.64 8.13
C GLY A 169 1.48 -4.29 7.48
N VAL A 170 1.34 -4.19 6.17
CA VAL A 170 1.61 -2.98 5.40
C VAL A 170 0.32 -2.18 5.24
N PRO A 171 0.28 -0.88 5.53
CA PRO A 171 -0.86 -0.02 5.18
C PRO A 171 -1.19 -0.14 3.70
N THR A 172 -2.45 -0.35 3.36
CA THR A 172 -2.84 -0.62 1.98
C THR A 172 -4.06 0.17 1.53
N PHE A 173 -4.05 0.55 0.25
CA PHE A 173 -5.20 1.14 -0.41
C PHE A 173 -5.50 0.42 -1.73
N THR A 174 -6.78 0.37 -2.08
CA THR A 174 -7.22 0.15 -3.47
C THR A 174 -7.69 1.48 -4.04
N PHE A 175 -7.10 1.91 -5.12
CA PHE A 175 -7.51 3.10 -5.85
C PHE A 175 -8.36 2.67 -7.05
N GLU A 176 -9.64 3.03 -7.04
CA GLU A 176 -10.55 2.83 -8.16
C GLU A 176 -10.63 4.14 -8.95
N THR A 177 -10.36 4.09 -10.25
CA THR A 177 -10.02 5.28 -11.01
C THR A 177 -11.08 5.78 -12.00
N ASP A 178 -12.24 5.12 -12.09
CA ASP A 178 -13.27 5.51 -13.05
C ASP A 178 -14.67 5.18 -12.53
N ASP A 179 -15.60 6.12 -12.65
CA ASP A 179 -17.01 5.93 -12.31
C ASP A 179 -17.72 4.99 -13.28
N GLU A 180 -17.20 4.84 -14.49
CA GLU A 180 -17.83 4.05 -15.54
C GLU A 180 -16.82 3.06 -16.15
N GLN A 181 -16.95 1.83 -15.75
CA GLN A 181 -16.04 0.72 -16.02
C GLN A 181 -15.60 0.60 -17.49
N PHE A 182 -16.41 1.04 -18.43
CA PHE A 182 -16.19 0.84 -19.87
C PHE A 182 -16.49 2.08 -20.72
N LEU A 183 -16.94 3.17 -20.13
CA LEU A 183 -17.17 4.39 -20.91
C LEU A 183 -15.83 5.04 -21.24
N LEU A 184 -15.51 4.91 -22.49
CA LEU A 184 -14.54 5.73 -23.16
C LEU A 184 -15.16 7.12 -23.32
N GLY A 185 -15.24 7.88 -22.23
CA GLY A 185 -15.50 9.30 -22.30
C GLY A 185 -14.50 10.00 -23.22
N THR A 186 -14.69 11.24 -23.48
CA THR A 186 -13.73 12.09 -24.18
C THR A 186 -12.37 12.07 -23.45
N VAL A 187 -11.30 12.41 -24.13
CA VAL A 187 -9.94 12.36 -23.59
C VAL A 187 -9.78 13.30 -22.36
N GLU A 188 -10.51 14.42 -22.36
CA GLU A 188 -10.38 15.45 -21.33
C GLU A 188 -10.81 14.99 -19.91
N PRO A 189 -12.00 14.38 -19.71
CA PRO A 189 -12.37 13.87 -18.38
C PRO A 189 -11.42 12.81 -17.84
N LEU A 190 -10.90 11.96 -18.72
CA LEU A 190 -9.90 10.97 -18.32
C LEU A 190 -8.58 11.64 -17.90
N SER A 191 -8.14 12.65 -18.63
CA SER A 191 -6.91 13.39 -18.31
C SER A 191 -7.02 14.11 -16.95
N GLU A 192 -8.18 14.70 -16.66
CA GLU A 192 -8.47 15.34 -15.39
C GLU A 192 -8.41 14.34 -14.23
N ARG A 193 -9.12 13.19 -14.36
CA ARG A 193 -9.11 12.12 -13.35
C ARG A 193 -7.73 11.52 -13.13
N LEU A 194 -6.94 11.35 -14.20
CA LEU A 194 -5.56 10.89 -14.08
C LEU A 194 -4.65 11.92 -13.39
N GLY A 195 -4.92 13.20 -13.58
CA GLY A 195 -4.24 14.28 -12.86
C GLY A 195 -4.53 14.23 -11.36
N GLU A 196 -5.80 14.18 -10.97
CA GLU A 196 -6.18 14.05 -9.56
C GLU A 196 -5.60 12.77 -8.91
N GLU A 197 -5.64 11.65 -9.62
CA GLU A 197 -5.06 10.40 -9.18
C GLU A 197 -3.56 10.52 -8.94
N LEU A 198 -2.84 11.18 -9.86
CA LEU A 198 -1.41 11.43 -9.72
C LEU A 198 -1.11 12.31 -8.51
N ASP A 199 -1.91 13.34 -8.26
CA ASP A 199 -1.73 14.23 -7.11
C ASP A 199 -1.92 13.48 -5.79
N VAL A 200 -2.94 12.62 -5.69
CA VAL A 200 -3.14 11.76 -4.51
C VAL A 200 -1.98 10.78 -4.34
N MET A 201 -1.52 10.14 -5.42
CA MET A 201 -0.38 9.22 -5.37
C MET A 201 0.92 9.94 -5.00
N ASN A 202 1.15 11.14 -5.50
CA ASN A 202 2.30 11.96 -5.12
C ASN A 202 2.27 12.28 -3.62
N TYR A 203 1.10 12.66 -3.08
CA TYR A 203 0.94 12.84 -1.65
C TYR A 203 1.30 11.58 -0.87
N LEU A 204 0.79 10.41 -1.26
CA LEU A 204 1.06 9.15 -0.59
C LEU A 204 2.56 8.79 -0.63
N ILE A 205 3.21 8.94 -1.79
CA ILE A 205 4.63 8.60 -1.97
C ILE A 205 5.53 9.58 -1.21
N GLN A 206 5.28 10.87 -1.29
CA GLN A 206 6.08 11.90 -0.63
C GLN A 206 5.98 11.84 0.90
N ASN A 207 4.91 11.26 1.43
CA ASN A 207 4.69 11.09 2.86
C ASN A 207 4.86 9.63 3.31
N VAL A 208 5.45 8.76 2.51
CA VAL A 208 5.54 7.32 2.77
C VAL A 208 6.15 6.98 4.13
N TRP A 209 7.10 7.78 4.59
CA TRP A 209 7.76 7.60 5.88
C TRP A 209 6.83 7.79 7.10
N TYR A 210 5.64 8.34 6.93
CA TYR A 210 4.62 8.43 7.98
C TYR A 210 3.75 7.16 8.10
N TRP A 211 3.71 6.33 7.07
CA TRP A 211 2.73 5.25 6.99
C TRP A 211 3.03 4.06 7.89
N ARG A 212 4.24 3.96 8.44
CA ARG A 212 4.61 2.92 9.40
C ARG A 212 4.90 3.50 10.77
N ALA A 213 4.95 2.60 11.79
CA ALA A 213 5.50 2.96 13.08
C ALA A 213 7.02 3.22 12.93
N ARG A 214 7.46 4.37 13.43
CA ARG A 214 8.87 4.77 13.44
C ARG A 214 9.30 5.04 14.87
N LEU A 215 9.87 4.02 15.50
CA LEU A 215 10.25 4.07 16.89
C LEU A 215 11.58 4.78 17.06
N GLN A 216 11.59 5.79 17.90
CA GLN A 216 12.80 6.50 18.33
C GLN A 216 12.99 6.29 19.84
N VAL A 217 14.16 5.76 20.20
CA VAL A 217 14.53 5.65 21.61
C VAL A 217 15.08 6.99 22.09
N ASN A 218 14.39 7.63 23.02
CA ASN A 218 14.78 8.94 23.57
C ASN A 218 15.76 8.79 24.73
N SER A 219 15.53 7.80 25.60
CA SER A 219 16.40 7.53 26.71
C SER A 219 16.45 6.04 27.08
N ILE A 220 17.58 5.64 27.67
CA ILE A 220 17.75 4.31 28.25
C ILE A 220 18.36 4.52 29.62
N HIS A 221 17.70 3.98 30.66
CA HIS A 221 18.20 4.06 32.03
C HIS A 221 17.86 2.78 32.81
N ILE A 222 18.58 2.57 33.94
CA ILE A 222 18.32 1.47 34.83
C ILE A 222 17.56 2.02 36.06
N GLU A 223 16.40 1.47 36.33
CA GLU A 223 15.56 1.82 37.44
C GLU A 223 15.08 0.52 38.12
N ASP A 224 15.29 0.41 39.44
CA ASP A 224 14.91 -0.78 40.26
C ASP A 224 15.45 -2.12 39.71
N GLY A 225 16.62 -2.11 39.05
CA GLY A 225 17.23 -3.30 38.45
C GLY A 225 16.66 -3.69 37.06
N TYR A 226 15.77 -2.90 36.54
CA TYR A 226 15.20 -3.08 35.19
C TYR A 226 15.76 -2.05 34.22
N LEU A 227 15.96 -2.49 32.96
CA LEU A 227 16.25 -1.58 31.85
C LEU A 227 14.94 -0.93 31.39
N ARG A 228 14.86 0.38 31.50
CA ARG A 228 13.75 1.18 31.02
C ARG A 228 14.15 1.94 29.77
N LEU A 229 13.27 1.93 28.80
CA LEU A 229 13.39 2.69 27.56
C LEU A 229 12.22 3.65 27.47
N ASP A 230 12.54 4.87 27.12
CA ASP A 230 11.57 5.87 26.70
C ASP A 230 11.58 5.93 25.18
N VAL A 231 10.42 5.65 24.56
CA VAL A 231 10.31 5.43 23.12
C VAL A 231 9.14 6.23 22.57
N ASP A 232 9.43 7.08 21.60
CA ASP A 232 8.40 7.77 20.82
C ASP A 232 8.11 7.00 19.53
N ASN A 233 6.87 7.04 19.07
CA ASN A 233 6.49 6.64 17.73
C ASN A 233 6.29 7.90 16.87
N LEU A 234 7.23 8.16 15.97
CA LEU A 234 7.19 9.31 15.06
C LEU A 234 6.35 9.05 13.79
N GLY A 235 5.96 7.80 13.55
CA GLY A 235 5.07 7.42 12.46
C GLY A 235 3.60 7.45 12.88
N HIS A 236 2.69 7.35 11.90
CA HIS A 236 1.25 7.37 12.16
C HIS A 236 0.66 5.97 12.44
N ALA A 237 1.30 4.90 11.95
CA ALA A 237 0.82 3.54 12.17
C ALA A 237 1.15 3.04 13.58
N THR A 238 0.28 2.18 14.11
CA THR A 238 0.49 1.52 15.39
C THR A 238 1.59 0.46 15.29
N THR A 239 2.50 0.42 16.28
CA THR A 239 3.48 -0.66 16.37
C THR A 239 2.79 -1.94 16.83
N ARG A 240 2.79 -2.98 16.01
CA ARG A 240 2.23 -4.29 16.34
C ARG A 240 3.22 -5.18 17.08
N ASN A 241 4.48 -5.19 16.63
CA ASN A 241 5.58 -5.92 17.23
C ASN A 241 6.85 -5.07 17.17
N ALA A 242 7.54 -4.92 18.28
CA ALA A 242 8.84 -4.29 18.33
C ALA A 242 9.87 -5.22 18.97
N THR A 243 11.03 -5.39 18.35
CA THR A 243 12.14 -6.15 18.91
C THR A 243 13.25 -5.18 19.27
N LEU A 244 13.68 -5.21 20.53
CA LEU A 244 14.85 -4.49 21.00
C LEU A 244 16.07 -5.39 20.93
N ILE A 245 17.08 -5.00 20.15
CA ILE A 245 18.37 -5.68 20.12
C ILE A 245 19.37 -4.83 20.89
N LEU A 246 19.84 -5.33 22.03
CA LEU A 246 20.91 -4.72 22.82
C LEU A 246 22.25 -5.32 22.40
N SER A 247 23.14 -4.49 21.86
CA SER A 247 24.51 -4.89 21.56
C SER A 247 25.45 -4.39 22.67
N LEU A 248 26.14 -5.30 23.35
CA LEU A 248 27.09 -5.00 24.43
C LEU A 248 28.52 -4.80 23.89
N ILE A 249 28.69 -4.35 22.67
CA ILE A 249 29.99 -4.27 21.97
C ILE A 249 30.99 -3.27 22.62
N HIS A 250 30.54 -2.42 23.55
CA HIS A 250 31.42 -1.45 24.21
C HIS A 250 31.24 -1.41 25.72
N ILE A 251 31.52 -2.51 26.41
CA ILE A 251 32.00 -2.42 27.81
C ILE A 251 33.52 -2.27 27.70
N SER A 252 34.00 -1.03 27.66
CA SER A 252 35.42 -0.77 27.93
C SER A 252 35.71 -1.23 29.33
N GLU A 253 36.62 -2.20 29.49
CA GLU A 253 37.14 -2.56 30.79
C GLU A 253 37.59 -1.29 31.52
N PRO A 254 37.29 -1.14 32.82
CA PRO A 254 37.84 -0.03 33.58
C PRO A 254 39.38 -0.14 33.53
N THR A 255 40.03 0.84 32.97
CA THR A 255 41.49 0.96 33.02
C THR A 255 41.90 0.89 34.46
N ARG A 256 42.51 -0.24 34.86
CA ARG A 256 43.23 -0.34 36.13
C ARG A 256 44.36 0.65 36.01
N GLN A 257 44.30 1.75 36.79
CA GLN A 257 45.46 2.57 37.04
C GLN A 257 46.48 1.69 37.82
N PRO A 258 47.74 1.60 37.39
CA PRO A 258 48.74 0.93 38.18
C PRO A 258 49.04 1.79 39.43
N CYS A 259 49.06 1.12 40.58
CA CYS A 259 49.56 1.69 41.82
C CYS A 259 51.04 1.99 41.77
#